data_0bfe8fb5df6c01e172ce2c221e68f338
#
_entry.id   0bfe8fb5df6c01e172ce2c221e68f338
#
_cell.length_a   1.000
_cell.length_b   1.000
_cell.length_c   1.000
_cell.angle_alpha   90.00
_cell.angle_beta   90.00
_cell.angle_gamma   90.00
#
_symmetry.space_group_name_H-M   'P 1'
#
loop_
_entity.id
_entity.type
_entity.pdbx_description
1 polymer ?
#
loop_
_entity_poly.entity_id
_entity_poly.type
_entity_poly.pdbx_seq_one_letter_code
_entity_poly.pdbx_strand_id
1 'polypeptide(L)'
;MSEGPPDPKVMIQLYRGELARTVDYRIRLDTTTNWAFAGVLAVVTFMLGAPEVSHSVVVLPAVLCLVFAMLESRRLQDMELSRSRVRLLERGFFRHHLGQPPLHEWEQRLADSLERPTAPITIVEALAVRMRRNYVWVFLTLYGSWWFKLGLDGRPLVEAAAFGPFPGRVSIVLMTGMVVPPILLAMRAKPLLPG
;
A
#
# COMPACT_ATOMS: atom_id res chain seq x y z
N MET A 1 -4.98 -24.06 -32.93
CA MET A 1 -4.01 -23.00 -32.56
C MET A 1 -3.52 -22.40 -33.85
N SER A 2 -3.68 -21.11 -34.06
CA SER A 2 -3.19 -20.44 -35.27
C SER A 2 -1.65 -20.39 -35.20
N GLU A 3 -0.99 -21.05 -36.12
CA GLU A 3 0.49 -21.10 -36.23
C GLU A 3 1.11 -19.79 -36.78
N GLY A 4 0.38 -18.69 -36.77
CA GLY A 4 0.87 -17.40 -37.28
C GLY A 4 1.33 -16.46 -36.17
N PRO A 5 2.18 -15.47 -36.50
CA PRO A 5 2.58 -14.43 -35.56
C PRO A 5 1.35 -13.70 -35.01
N PRO A 6 1.37 -13.22 -33.74
CA PRO A 6 0.22 -12.56 -33.14
C PRO A 6 -0.18 -11.29 -33.93
N ASP A 7 -1.51 -11.10 -34.13
CA ASP A 7 -2.02 -9.92 -34.86
C ASP A 7 -1.57 -8.62 -34.16
N PRO A 8 -0.85 -7.74 -34.86
CA PRO A 8 -0.39 -6.48 -34.32
C PRO A 8 -1.49 -5.60 -33.72
N LYS A 9 -2.68 -5.60 -34.31
CA LYS A 9 -3.82 -4.81 -33.82
C LYS A 9 -4.29 -5.29 -32.45
N VAL A 10 -4.34 -6.63 -32.26
CA VAL A 10 -4.73 -7.23 -31.00
C VAL A 10 -3.69 -6.92 -29.91
N MET A 11 -2.39 -7.02 -30.23
CA MET A 11 -1.31 -6.71 -29.29
C MET A 11 -1.31 -5.24 -28.86
N ILE A 12 -1.55 -4.32 -29.78
CA ILE A 12 -1.65 -2.88 -29.48
C ILE A 12 -2.86 -2.60 -28.56
N GLN A 13 -4.00 -3.23 -28.81
CA GLN A 13 -5.18 -3.05 -27.95
C GLN A 13 -4.97 -3.64 -26.55
N LEU A 14 -4.34 -4.80 -26.46
CA LEU A 14 -3.97 -5.38 -25.17
C LEU A 14 -3.00 -4.47 -24.39
N TYR A 15 -1.96 -3.95 -25.06
CA TYR A 15 -1.01 -3.01 -24.47
C TYR A 15 -1.71 -1.75 -23.91
N ARG A 16 -2.60 -1.14 -24.70
CA ARG A 16 -3.38 0.03 -24.26
C ARG A 16 -4.28 -0.29 -23.07
N GLY A 17 -4.92 -1.46 -23.08
CA GLY A 17 -5.76 -1.92 -21.98
C GLY A 17 -4.98 -2.11 -20.67
N GLU A 18 -3.82 -2.74 -20.75
CA GLU A 18 -2.98 -2.96 -19.56
C GLU A 18 -2.35 -1.66 -19.03
N LEU A 19 -1.98 -0.72 -19.93
CA LEU A 19 -1.54 0.62 -19.51
C LEU A 19 -2.66 1.38 -18.79
N ALA A 20 -3.88 1.39 -19.36
CA ALA A 20 -5.02 2.03 -18.72
C ALA A 20 -5.31 1.48 -17.34
N ARG A 21 -5.30 0.14 -17.16
CA ARG A 21 -5.44 -0.51 -15.86
C ARG A 21 -4.35 -0.07 -14.87
N THR A 22 -3.10 0.04 -15.32
CA THR A 22 -2.00 0.49 -14.46
C THR A 22 -2.22 1.91 -13.96
N VAL A 23 -2.73 2.82 -14.81
CA VAL A 23 -3.06 4.20 -14.45
C VAL A 23 -4.24 4.23 -13.47
N ASP A 24 -5.30 3.47 -13.73
CA ASP A 24 -6.48 3.39 -12.86
C ASP A 24 -6.13 2.89 -11.45
N TYR A 25 -5.31 1.84 -11.35
CA TYR A 25 -4.85 1.35 -10.06
C TYR A 25 -4.00 2.39 -9.31
N ARG A 26 -3.12 3.14 -10.01
CA ARG A 26 -2.34 4.22 -9.42
C ARG A 26 -3.25 5.30 -8.83
N ILE A 27 -4.25 5.78 -9.59
CA ILE A 27 -5.20 6.79 -9.13
C ILE A 27 -5.96 6.30 -7.88
N ARG A 28 -6.43 5.06 -7.89
CA ARG A 28 -7.12 4.47 -6.73
C ARG A 28 -6.23 4.34 -5.50
N LEU A 29 -4.94 4.00 -5.67
CA LEU A 29 -3.97 3.94 -4.59
C LEU A 29 -3.74 5.33 -3.98
N ASP A 30 -3.52 6.35 -4.82
CA ASP A 30 -3.28 7.71 -4.37
C ASP A 30 -4.52 8.29 -3.67
N THR A 31 -5.71 8.04 -4.19
CA THR A 31 -6.98 8.46 -3.59
C THR A 31 -7.17 7.87 -2.20
N THR A 32 -6.97 6.54 -2.03
CA THR A 32 -7.13 5.88 -0.72
C THR A 32 -6.12 6.43 0.29
N THR A 33 -4.87 6.63 -0.13
CA THR A 33 -3.83 7.22 0.71
C THR A 33 -4.20 8.64 1.16
N ASN A 34 -4.71 9.47 0.26
CA ASN A 34 -5.12 10.84 0.58
C ASN A 34 -6.27 10.85 1.61
N TRP A 35 -7.24 9.95 1.49
CA TRP A 35 -8.30 9.80 2.49
C TRP A 35 -7.77 9.33 3.85
N ALA A 36 -6.78 8.43 3.86
CA ALA A 36 -6.13 8.01 5.11
C ALA A 36 -5.45 9.19 5.81
N PHE A 37 -4.66 9.99 5.07
CA PHE A 37 -4.01 11.18 5.61
C PHE A 37 -5.02 12.22 6.12
N ALA A 38 -6.05 12.53 5.33
CA ALA A 38 -7.07 13.51 5.70
C ALA A 38 -7.82 13.08 6.97
N GLY A 39 -8.21 11.81 7.05
CA GLY A 39 -8.90 11.26 8.22
C GLY A 39 -8.04 11.28 9.47
N VAL A 40 -6.77 10.88 9.36
CA VAL A 40 -5.82 10.94 10.48
C VAL A 40 -5.62 12.37 10.95
N LEU A 41 -5.40 13.31 10.03
CA LEU A 41 -5.17 14.71 10.37
C LEU A 41 -6.39 15.32 11.06
N ALA A 42 -7.59 15.03 10.58
CA ALA A 42 -8.84 15.49 11.20
C ALA A 42 -8.98 14.96 12.64
N VAL A 43 -8.74 13.67 12.87
CA VAL A 43 -8.85 13.07 14.21
C VAL A 43 -7.76 13.62 15.15
N VAL A 44 -6.52 13.77 14.68
CA VAL A 44 -5.43 14.34 15.48
C VAL A 44 -5.74 15.79 15.85
N THR A 45 -6.21 16.60 14.90
CA THR A 45 -6.61 17.99 15.17
C THR A 45 -7.73 18.07 16.19
N PHE A 46 -8.76 17.22 16.04
CA PHE A 46 -9.88 17.16 16.98
C PHE A 46 -9.41 16.73 18.38
N MET A 47 -8.60 15.69 18.48
CA MET A 47 -8.08 15.17 19.75
C MET A 47 -7.21 16.19 20.49
N LEU A 48 -6.35 16.92 19.75
CA LEU A 48 -5.45 17.90 20.37
C LEU A 48 -6.14 19.23 20.66
N GLY A 49 -7.12 19.60 19.85
CA GLY A 49 -7.86 20.88 19.98
C GLY A 49 -8.89 20.89 21.11
N ALA A 50 -9.33 19.74 21.61
CA ALA A 50 -10.33 19.63 22.68
C ALA A 50 -9.74 18.86 23.88
N PRO A 51 -9.49 19.53 25.02
CA PRO A 51 -8.92 18.88 26.21
C PRO A 51 -9.73 17.70 26.73
N GLU A 52 -11.06 17.78 26.65
CA GLU A 52 -12.02 16.77 27.10
C GLU A 52 -12.07 15.52 26.21
N VAL A 53 -11.53 15.58 24.99
CA VAL A 53 -11.52 14.43 24.08
C VAL A 53 -10.48 13.42 24.55
N SER A 54 -10.95 12.19 24.74
CA SER A 54 -10.09 11.08 25.17
C SER A 54 -8.98 10.79 24.13
N HIS A 55 -7.78 10.51 24.61
CA HIS A 55 -6.66 10.06 23.81
C HIS A 55 -6.93 8.76 23.01
N SER A 56 -7.92 7.96 23.45
CA SER A 56 -8.30 6.69 22.81
C SER A 56 -8.92 6.86 21.42
N VAL A 57 -9.39 8.05 21.06
CA VAL A 57 -9.96 8.36 19.74
C VAL A 57 -8.97 8.01 18.61
N VAL A 58 -7.68 8.04 18.88
CA VAL A 58 -6.62 7.70 17.91
C VAL A 58 -6.63 6.23 17.47
N VAL A 59 -7.25 5.34 18.23
CA VAL A 59 -7.35 3.91 17.90
C VAL A 59 -8.13 3.69 16.59
N LEU A 60 -9.23 4.42 16.41
CA LEU A 60 -10.07 4.27 15.21
C LEU A 60 -9.31 4.56 13.91
N PRO A 61 -8.67 5.72 13.72
CA PRO A 61 -7.90 5.98 12.51
C PRO A 61 -6.69 5.04 12.36
N ALA A 62 -6.09 4.55 13.45
CA ALA A 62 -5.01 3.57 13.36
C ALA A 62 -5.50 2.24 12.76
N VAL A 63 -6.65 1.73 13.21
CA VAL A 63 -7.28 0.52 12.63
C VAL A 63 -7.68 0.74 11.18
N LEU A 64 -8.29 1.87 10.85
CA LEU A 64 -8.67 2.20 9.47
C LEU A 64 -7.45 2.28 8.55
N CYS A 65 -6.32 2.83 9.02
CA CYS A 65 -5.07 2.85 8.25
C CYS A 65 -4.53 1.45 7.97
N LEU A 66 -4.64 0.51 8.91
CA LEU A 66 -4.26 -0.90 8.67
C LEU A 66 -5.15 -1.53 7.59
N VAL A 67 -6.47 -1.29 7.66
CA VAL A 67 -7.43 -1.78 6.65
C VAL A 67 -7.10 -1.18 5.28
N PHE A 68 -6.89 0.12 5.20
CA PHE A 68 -6.52 0.79 3.95
C PHE A 68 -5.20 0.26 3.38
N ALA A 69 -4.18 0.11 4.22
CA ALA A 69 -2.90 -0.46 3.79
C ALA A 69 -3.05 -1.88 3.22
N MET A 70 -3.92 -2.71 3.82
CA MET A 70 -4.23 -4.05 3.30
C MET A 70 -4.95 -4.00 1.94
N LEU A 71 -5.97 -3.14 1.79
CA LEU A 71 -6.68 -2.96 0.53
C LEU A 71 -5.76 -2.43 -0.57
N GLU A 72 -4.90 -1.46 -0.24
CA GLU A 72 -3.91 -0.93 -1.17
C GLU A 72 -2.87 -1.96 -1.59
N SER A 73 -2.50 -2.86 -0.68
CA SER A 73 -1.55 -3.94 -0.99
C SER A 73 -2.10 -4.90 -2.04
N ARG A 74 -3.39 -5.24 -1.99
CA ARG A 74 -4.06 -6.04 -3.03
C ARG A 74 -4.07 -5.29 -4.37
N ARG A 75 -4.47 -4.01 -4.36
CA ARG A 75 -4.46 -3.18 -5.58
C ARG A 75 -3.06 -3.02 -6.16
N LEU A 76 -2.02 -2.96 -5.32
CA LEU A 76 -0.63 -2.92 -5.77
C LEU A 76 -0.22 -4.22 -6.46
N GLN A 77 -0.66 -5.38 -5.97
CA GLN A 77 -0.44 -6.66 -6.64
C GLN A 77 -1.05 -6.66 -8.05
N ASP A 78 -2.31 -6.22 -8.19
CA ASP A 78 -3.00 -6.15 -9.48
C ASP A 78 -2.30 -5.18 -10.43
N MET A 79 -1.84 -4.03 -9.92
CA MET A 79 -1.08 -3.06 -10.70
C MET A 79 0.26 -3.64 -11.19
N GLU A 80 0.99 -4.37 -10.35
CA GLU A 80 2.26 -5.00 -10.73
C GLU A 80 2.05 -6.15 -11.74
N LEU A 81 0.93 -6.85 -11.67
CA LEU A 81 0.55 -7.83 -12.69
C LEU A 81 0.35 -7.15 -14.06
N SER A 82 -0.46 -6.09 -14.12
CA SER A 82 -0.66 -5.33 -15.37
C SER A 82 0.66 -4.75 -15.89
N ARG A 83 1.49 -4.20 -14.99
CA ARG A 83 2.81 -3.67 -15.33
C ARG A 83 3.75 -4.76 -15.87
N SER A 84 3.71 -5.96 -15.33
CA SER A 84 4.52 -7.08 -15.84
C SER A 84 4.14 -7.47 -17.27
N ARG A 85 2.85 -7.46 -17.61
CA ARG A 85 2.35 -7.71 -18.98
C ARG A 85 2.75 -6.61 -19.95
N VAL A 86 2.66 -5.35 -19.53
CA VAL A 86 3.16 -4.21 -20.32
C VAL A 86 4.63 -4.41 -20.65
N ARG A 87 5.47 -4.77 -19.68
CA ARG A 87 6.92 -5.04 -19.93
C ARG A 87 7.18 -6.23 -20.84
N LEU A 88 6.37 -7.30 -20.77
CA LEU A 88 6.47 -8.42 -21.69
C LEU A 88 6.19 -7.97 -23.14
N LEU A 89 5.15 -7.15 -23.35
CA LEU A 89 4.83 -6.59 -24.65
C LEU A 89 5.93 -5.65 -25.16
N GLU A 90 6.46 -4.78 -24.30
CA GLU A 90 7.56 -3.86 -24.66
C GLU A 90 8.83 -4.62 -25.06
N ARG A 91 9.24 -5.61 -24.25
CA ARG A 91 10.47 -6.38 -24.46
C ARG A 91 10.33 -7.48 -25.53
N GLY A 92 9.11 -7.93 -25.82
CA GLY A 92 8.81 -8.91 -26.84
C GLY A 92 8.36 -8.25 -28.14
N PHE A 93 7.06 -7.91 -28.20
CA PHE A 93 6.40 -7.43 -29.39
C PHE A 93 7.00 -6.13 -29.96
N PHE A 94 7.08 -5.05 -29.15
CA PHE A 94 7.57 -3.77 -29.66
C PHE A 94 9.05 -3.82 -30.00
N ARG A 95 9.87 -4.51 -29.20
CA ARG A 95 11.29 -4.65 -29.47
C ARG A 95 11.56 -5.36 -30.79
N HIS A 96 10.79 -6.40 -31.11
CA HIS A 96 10.87 -7.09 -32.39
C HIS A 96 10.55 -6.14 -33.57
N HIS A 97 9.49 -5.34 -33.45
CA HIS A 97 9.10 -4.38 -34.50
C HIS A 97 10.07 -3.21 -34.67
N LEU A 98 10.92 -2.96 -33.66
CA LEU A 98 12.01 -1.98 -33.72
C LEU A 98 13.33 -2.60 -34.27
N GLY A 99 13.30 -3.82 -34.79
CA GLY A 99 14.49 -4.50 -35.36
C GLY A 99 15.47 -5.01 -34.31
N GLN A 100 15.04 -5.09 -33.05
CA GLN A 100 15.85 -5.60 -31.92
C GLN A 100 15.46 -7.05 -31.59
N PRO A 101 16.36 -7.89 -31.08
CA PRO A 101 16.02 -9.25 -30.67
C PRO A 101 14.99 -9.20 -29.55
N PRO A 102 13.83 -9.88 -29.70
CA PRO A 102 12.79 -9.92 -28.69
C PRO A 102 13.24 -10.73 -27.45
N LEU A 103 12.55 -10.53 -26.34
CA LEU A 103 12.72 -11.36 -25.15
C LEU A 103 12.34 -12.82 -25.49
N HIS A 104 13.20 -13.77 -25.11
CA HIS A 104 12.93 -15.19 -25.33
C HIS A 104 11.62 -15.63 -24.67
N GLU A 105 10.79 -16.40 -25.38
CA GLU A 105 9.50 -16.95 -24.89
C GLU A 105 8.49 -15.90 -24.38
N TRP A 106 8.57 -14.64 -24.81
CA TRP A 106 7.68 -13.60 -24.32
C TRP A 106 6.19 -13.88 -24.60
N GLU A 107 5.89 -14.50 -25.74
CA GLU A 107 4.52 -14.85 -26.14
C GLU A 107 3.94 -15.89 -25.19
N GLN A 108 4.68 -16.94 -24.89
CA GLN A 108 4.27 -17.98 -23.98
C GLN A 108 4.08 -17.43 -22.55
N ARG A 109 5.04 -16.62 -22.07
CA ARG A 109 4.93 -15.96 -20.76
C ARG A 109 3.73 -15.01 -20.66
N LEU A 110 3.41 -14.33 -21.76
CA LEU A 110 2.23 -13.48 -21.82
C LEU A 110 0.95 -14.32 -21.78
N ALA A 111 0.89 -15.41 -22.60
CA ALA A 111 -0.24 -16.33 -22.62
C ALA A 111 -0.47 -16.96 -21.24
N ASP A 112 0.57 -17.48 -20.59
CA ASP A 112 0.51 -18.05 -19.23
C ASP A 112 -0.01 -17.03 -18.23
N SER A 113 0.44 -15.77 -18.30
CA SER A 113 -0.02 -14.68 -17.44
C SER A 113 -1.47 -14.30 -17.67
N LEU A 114 -2.00 -14.46 -18.89
CA LEU A 114 -3.41 -14.22 -19.21
C LEU A 114 -4.29 -15.39 -18.75
N GLU A 115 -3.82 -16.62 -18.89
CA GLU A 115 -4.53 -17.83 -18.49
C GLU A 115 -4.56 -17.96 -16.95
N ARG A 116 -3.44 -17.70 -16.29
CA ARG A 116 -3.27 -17.83 -14.84
C ARG A 116 -2.70 -16.54 -14.26
N PRO A 117 -3.56 -15.55 -13.96
CA PRO A 117 -3.14 -14.25 -13.46
C PRO A 117 -2.55 -14.36 -12.04
N THR A 118 -1.24 -14.43 -11.94
CA THR A 118 -0.52 -14.45 -10.67
C THR A 118 0.29 -13.16 -10.52
N ALA A 119 0.11 -12.48 -9.39
CA ALA A 119 0.87 -11.26 -9.13
C ALA A 119 2.37 -11.59 -8.94
N PRO A 120 3.28 -10.78 -9.50
CA PRO A 120 4.73 -11.01 -9.40
C PRO A 120 5.29 -10.71 -8.00
N ILE A 121 4.49 -10.16 -7.10
CA ILE A 121 4.84 -9.85 -5.70
C ILE A 121 3.81 -10.45 -4.75
N THR A 122 4.25 -10.87 -3.57
CA THR A 122 3.38 -11.37 -2.51
C THR A 122 2.63 -10.24 -1.82
N ILE A 123 1.52 -10.56 -1.15
CA ILE A 123 0.74 -9.59 -0.36
C ILE A 123 1.59 -8.94 0.75
N VAL A 124 2.52 -9.70 1.34
CA VAL A 124 3.41 -9.20 2.40
C VAL A 124 4.42 -8.21 1.83
N GLU A 125 5.00 -8.48 0.65
CA GLU A 125 5.89 -7.55 -0.04
C GLU A 125 5.15 -6.29 -0.45
N ALA A 126 3.95 -6.41 -1.02
CA ALA A 126 3.11 -5.27 -1.36
C ALA A 126 2.79 -4.42 -0.13
N LEU A 127 2.42 -5.06 0.99
CA LEU A 127 2.15 -4.38 2.26
C LEU A 127 3.40 -3.67 2.79
N ALA A 128 4.56 -4.33 2.77
CA ALA A 128 5.82 -3.72 3.20
C ALA A 128 6.17 -2.46 2.38
N VAL A 129 5.98 -2.51 1.07
CA VAL A 129 6.17 -1.36 0.18
C VAL A 129 5.23 -0.20 0.51
N ARG A 130 3.93 -0.49 0.72
CA ARG A 130 2.94 0.53 1.09
C ARG A 130 3.23 1.12 2.47
N MET A 131 3.58 0.27 3.44
CA MET A 131 4.00 0.72 4.77
C MET A 131 5.19 1.67 4.68
N ARG A 132 6.27 1.28 4.01
CA ARG A 132 7.48 2.10 3.86
C ARG A 132 7.22 3.43 3.18
N ARG A 133 6.42 3.45 2.12
CA ARG A 133 6.20 4.63 1.29
C ARG A 133 5.32 5.68 1.95
N ASN A 134 4.22 5.26 2.57
CA ASN A 134 3.16 6.16 3.01
C ASN A 134 2.81 5.98 4.50
N TYR A 135 2.52 4.76 4.93
CA TYR A 135 1.88 4.51 6.23
C TYR A 135 2.80 4.66 7.44
N VAL A 136 4.11 4.50 7.28
CA VAL A 136 5.08 4.77 8.38
C VAL A 136 4.88 6.18 8.92
N TRP A 137 4.76 7.17 8.05
CA TRP A 137 4.55 8.56 8.46
C TRP A 137 3.21 8.77 9.18
N VAL A 138 2.15 8.10 8.69
CA VAL A 138 0.83 8.13 9.32
C VAL A 138 0.89 7.56 10.72
N PHE A 139 1.49 6.38 10.90
CA PHE A 139 1.61 5.73 12.20
C PHE A 139 2.51 6.51 13.16
N LEU A 140 3.60 7.09 12.67
CA LEU A 140 4.46 7.96 13.50
C LEU A 140 3.72 9.21 13.95
N THR A 141 2.91 9.83 13.08
CA THR A 141 2.09 10.99 13.43
C THR A 141 1.03 10.63 14.48
N LEU A 142 0.31 9.52 14.29
CA LEU A 142 -0.68 9.03 15.26
C LEU A 142 -0.04 8.73 16.61
N TYR A 143 1.07 8.02 16.60
CA TYR A 143 1.76 7.61 17.82
C TYR A 143 2.37 8.81 18.56
N GLY A 144 3.00 9.72 17.81
CA GLY A 144 3.57 10.95 18.37
C GLY A 144 2.49 11.87 18.95
N SER A 145 1.37 12.07 18.24
CA SER A 145 0.26 12.89 18.72
C SER A 145 -0.43 12.25 19.94
N TRP A 146 -0.49 10.93 20.01
CA TRP A 146 -1.01 10.21 21.19
C TRP A 146 -0.13 10.44 22.41
N TRP A 147 1.20 10.27 22.29
CA TRP A 147 2.12 10.59 23.38
C TRP A 147 2.09 12.04 23.80
N PHE A 148 1.99 12.94 22.82
CA PHE A 148 1.86 14.38 23.09
C PHE A 148 0.59 14.68 23.89
N LYS A 149 -0.55 14.09 23.52
CA LYS A 149 -1.81 14.24 24.27
C LYS A 149 -1.69 13.73 25.70
N LEU A 150 -1.03 12.58 25.93
CA LEU A 150 -0.80 12.06 27.27
C LEU A 150 0.08 13.00 28.12
N GLY A 151 1.08 13.63 27.48
CA GLY A 151 1.95 14.61 28.14
C GLY A 151 1.23 15.89 28.58
N LEU A 152 0.13 16.26 27.90
CA LEU A 152 -0.68 17.43 28.27
C LEU A 152 -1.62 17.18 29.48
N ASP A 153 -1.83 15.93 29.85
CA ASP A 153 -2.75 15.54 30.95
C ASP A 153 -2.23 15.96 32.34
N GLY A 154 -0.91 16.12 32.50
CA GLY A 154 -0.28 16.48 33.77
C GLY A 154 -0.17 15.33 34.79
N ARG A 155 -0.77 14.18 34.55
CA ARG A 155 -0.63 12.95 35.35
C ARG A 155 0.61 12.14 34.92
N PRO A 156 1.08 11.18 35.74
CA PRO A 156 2.07 10.23 35.28
C PRO A 156 1.62 9.53 34.00
N LEU A 157 2.48 9.41 32.98
CA LEU A 157 2.13 8.91 31.65
C LEU A 157 1.37 7.59 31.66
N VAL A 158 1.73 6.68 32.58
CA VAL A 158 1.05 5.38 32.72
C VAL A 158 -0.40 5.54 33.20
N GLU A 159 -0.66 6.49 34.09
CA GLU A 159 -2.01 6.78 34.57
C GLU A 159 -2.80 7.53 33.52
N ALA A 160 -2.19 8.51 32.86
CA ALA A 160 -2.80 9.26 31.76
C ALA A 160 -3.21 8.35 30.59
N ALA A 161 -2.45 7.27 30.35
CA ALA A 161 -2.76 6.30 29.29
C ALA A 161 -3.91 5.33 29.62
N ALA A 162 -4.48 5.37 30.85
CA ALA A 162 -5.62 4.53 31.21
C ALA A 162 -6.86 4.91 30.36
N PHE A 163 -7.62 3.90 29.91
CA PHE A 163 -8.76 4.09 29.06
C PHE A 163 -9.89 3.11 29.40
N GLY A 164 -11.00 3.62 29.89
CA GLY A 164 -12.14 2.81 30.31
C GLY A 164 -11.70 1.72 31.31
N PRO A 165 -11.98 0.43 31.05
CA PRO A 165 -11.57 -0.66 31.92
C PRO A 165 -10.07 -1.05 31.76
N PHE A 166 -9.35 -0.46 30.80
CA PHE A 166 -7.98 -0.81 30.52
C PHE A 166 -7.00 0.04 31.32
N PRO A 167 -6.15 -0.58 32.16
CA PRO A 167 -5.08 0.12 32.83
C PRO A 167 -4.07 0.69 31.80
N GLY A 168 -3.43 1.80 32.10
CA GLY A 168 -2.58 2.51 31.15
C GLY A 168 -1.43 1.67 30.59
N ARG A 169 -0.88 0.72 31.34
CA ARG A 169 0.12 -0.23 30.84
C ARG A 169 -0.41 -1.06 29.66
N VAL A 170 -1.66 -1.52 29.76
CA VAL A 170 -2.31 -2.29 28.66
C VAL A 170 -2.52 -1.40 27.45
N SER A 171 -2.99 -0.17 27.65
CA SER A 171 -3.18 0.80 26.55
C SER A 171 -1.83 1.10 25.84
N ILE A 172 -0.74 1.27 26.56
CA ILE A 172 0.58 1.49 26.00
C ILE A 172 1.03 0.28 25.17
N VAL A 173 0.86 -0.94 25.69
CA VAL A 173 1.22 -2.17 24.98
C VAL A 173 0.39 -2.32 23.70
N LEU A 174 -0.92 -2.09 23.78
CA LEU A 174 -1.82 -2.18 22.61
C LEU A 174 -1.45 -1.15 21.54
N MET A 175 -1.25 0.11 21.92
CA MET A 175 -0.87 1.17 20.96
C MET A 175 0.50 0.92 20.35
N THR A 176 1.49 0.50 21.14
CA THR A 176 2.81 0.13 20.63
C THR A 176 2.73 -1.09 19.72
N GLY A 177 1.95 -2.11 20.08
CA GLY A 177 1.70 -3.30 19.27
C GLY A 177 0.99 -3.02 17.96
N MET A 178 0.20 -1.95 17.87
CA MET A 178 -0.44 -1.51 16.64
C MET A 178 0.51 -0.75 15.71
N VAL A 179 1.48 -0.02 16.24
CA VAL A 179 2.37 0.88 15.48
C VAL A 179 3.71 0.23 15.13
N VAL A 180 4.34 -0.48 16.06
CA VAL A 180 5.69 -1.03 15.85
C VAL A 180 5.76 -2.10 14.76
N PRO A 181 4.87 -3.12 14.69
CA PRO A 181 4.94 -4.13 13.64
C PRO A 181 4.83 -3.57 12.21
N PRO A 182 3.91 -2.63 11.89
CA PRO A 182 3.90 -1.94 10.60
C PRO A 182 5.22 -1.25 10.25
N ILE A 183 5.86 -0.59 11.22
CA ILE A 183 7.15 0.08 11.01
C ILE A 183 8.26 -0.96 10.74
N LEU A 184 8.32 -2.04 11.51
CA LEU A 184 9.28 -3.11 11.29
C LEU A 184 9.08 -3.80 9.93
N LEU A 185 7.84 -3.98 9.52
CA LEU A 185 7.51 -4.51 8.19
C LEU A 185 8.00 -3.57 7.08
N ALA A 186 7.83 -2.25 7.27
CA ALA A 186 8.32 -1.24 6.34
C ALA A 186 9.84 -1.31 6.14
N MET A 187 10.60 -1.59 7.19
CA MET A 187 12.06 -1.73 7.12
C MET A 187 12.50 -2.95 6.29
N ARG A 188 11.67 -3.98 6.19
CA ARG A 188 11.92 -5.18 5.38
C ARG A 188 11.52 -5.02 3.91
N ALA A 189 10.91 -3.90 3.52
CA ALA A 189 10.48 -3.65 2.15
C ALA A 189 11.70 -3.64 1.21
N LYS A 190 11.73 -4.59 0.27
CA LYS A 190 12.67 -4.55 -0.85
C LYS A 190 12.23 -3.46 -1.83
N PRO A 191 13.17 -2.76 -2.50
CA PRO A 191 12.80 -1.88 -3.59
C PRO A 191 12.12 -2.73 -4.67
N LEU A 192 10.93 -2.30 -5.12
CA LEU A 192 10.34 -2.87 -6.34
C LEU A 192 11.33 -2.61 -7.46
N LEU A 193 11.59 -3.62 -8.29
CA LEU A 193 12.51 -3.49 -9.41
C LEU A 193 12.14 -2.23 -10.21
N PRO A 194 13.13 -1.39 -10.55
CA PRO A 194 12.88 -0.25 -11.42
C PRO A 194 12.27 -0.72 -12.72
N GLY A 195 11.24 -0.01 -13.14
CA GLY A 195 10.48 -0.30 -14.36
C GLY A 195 11.31 -0.19 -15.62
#